data_1a005642d2e97d89689b38b823258d18
#
_entry.id   1a005642d2e97d89689b38b823258d18
#
_cell.length_a   1.000
_cell.length_b   1.000
_cell.length_c   1.000
_cell.angle_alpha   90.00
_cell.angle_beta   90.00
_cell.angle_gamma   90.00
#
_symmetry.space_group_name_H-M   'P 1'
#
loop_
_entity.id
_entity.type
_entity.pdbx_description
1 polymer ?
#
loop_
_entity_poly.entity_id
_entity_poly.type
_entity_poly.pdbx_seq_one_letter_code
_entity_poly.pdbx_strand_id
1 'polypeptide(L)'
;MRFEILLAFALAATTSAASVSSLPAGIVSVAAMKEYIATTDAELTFVGAPIGELGINPLLTTVTVCSTHAGNLCSGPCTVLTGSARCFETPDTACLSATTNIAFCNQAKCKGKCTPLSSCNKYLGDGFCYTPGTNSISLPV
;
A
#
# COMPACT_ATOMS: atom_id res chain seq x y z
N MET A 1 24.41 -57.69 -23.99
CA MET A 1 23.62 -56.49 -24.29
C MET A 1 22.96 -55.99 -23.02
N ARG A 2 23.48 -54.93 -22.49
CA ARG A 2 22.85 -54.27 -21.30
C ARG A 2 22.09 -53.08 -21.80
N PHE A 3 20.80 -53.09 -21.64
CA PHE A 3 19.99 -51.91 -21.83
C PHE A 3 19.93 -51.13 -20.52
N GLU A 4 20.66 -50.03 -20.50
CA GLU A 4 20.49 -49.07 -19.44
C GLU A 4 19.28 -48.20 -19.75
N ILE A 5 18.22 -48.41 -18.99
CA ILE A 5 17.06 -47.53 -19.02
C ILE A 5 17.43 -46.34 -18.17
N LEU A 6 17.79 -45.27 -18.82
CA LEU A 6 17.88 -43.93 -18.16
C LEU A 6 16.47 -43.47 -17.87
N LEU A 7 16.03 -43.68 -16.64
CA LEU A 7 14.84 -43.00 -16.12
C LEU A 7 15.22 -41.52 -15.93
N ALA A 8 14.84 -40.72 -16.90
CA ALA A 8 14.86 -39.28 -16.75
C ALA A 8 13.69 -38.91 -15.80
N PHE A 9 14.02 -38.65 -14.56
CA PHE A 9 13.07 -38.00 -13.65
C PHE A 9 12.92 -36.56 -14.09
N ALA A 10 11.87 -36.29 -14.82
CA ALA A 10 11.44 -34.91 -15.03
C ALA A 10 10.89 -34.38 -13.69
N LEU A 11 11.70 -33.66 -12.96
CA LEU A 11 11.20 -32.84 -11.86
C LEU A 11 10.31 -31.76 -12.48
N ALA A 12 9.03 -32.02 -12.51
CA ALA A 12 8.05 -30.96 -12.71
C ALA A 12 8.10 -30.05 -11.48
N ALA A 13 8.85 -28.95 -11.61
CA ALA A 13 8.75 -27.88 -10.65
C ALA A 13 7.35 -27.29 -10.80
N THR A 14 6.40 -27.76 -10.00
CA THR A 14 5.16 -27.04 -9.80
C THR A 14 5.49 -25.77 -9.04
N THR A 15 5.80 -24.72 -9.76
CA THR A 15 5.66 -23.39 -9.20
C THR A 15 4.17 -23.21 -8.96
N SER A 16 3.72 -23.48 -7.72
CA SER A 16 2.44 -22.97 -7.29
C SER A 16 2.58 -21.45 -7.39
N ALA A 17 2.05 -20.88 -8.45
CA ALA A 17 1.77 -19.47 -8.47
C ALA A 17 0.89 -19.23 -7.25
N ALA A 18 1.47 -18.69 -6.18
CA ALA A 18 0.67 -18.16 -5.10
C ALA A 18 -0.36 -17.26 -5.78
N SER A 19 -1.64 -17.60 -5.64
CA SER A 19 -2.69 -16.74 -6.12
C SER A 19 -2.46 -15.40 -5.46
N VAL A 20 -1.87 -14.49 -6.22
CA VAL A 20 -1.81 -13.10 -5.83
C VAL A 20 -3.27 -12.69 -5.82
N SER A 21 -3.90 -12.70 -4.62
CA SER A 21 -5.17 -12.03 -4.47
C SER A 21 -4.91 -10.60 -4.92
N SER A 22 -5.41 -10.23 -6.09
CA SER A 22 -5.25 -8.90 -6.64
C SER A 22 -6.00 -7.94 -5.73
N LEU A 23 -5.26 -7.31 -4.82
CA LEU A 23 -5.78 -6.21 -4.04
C LEU A 23 -6.09 -5.05 -4.99
N PRO A 24 -7.15 -4.28 -4.73
CA PRO A 24 -7.38 -3.03 -5.45
C PRO A 24 -6.14 -2.13 -5.39
N ALA A 25 -5.94 -1.31 -6.42
CA ALA A 25 -4.83 -0.36 -6.40
C ALA A 25 -4.88 0.54 -5.17
N GLY A 26 -3.71 0.82 -4.63
CA GLY A 26 -3.57 1.60 -3.40
C GLY A 26 -3.71 0.76 -2.13
N ILE A 27 -4.29 -0.42 -2.18
CA ILE A 27 -4.35 -1.34 -1.03
C ILE A 27 -3.24 -2.37 -1.17
N VAL A 28 -2.39 -2.44 -0.15
CA VAL A 28 -1.22 -3.32 -0.13
C VAL A 28 -1.25 -4.20 1.12
N SER A 29 -0.55 -5.33 1.07
CA SER A 29 -0.40 -6.16 2.26
C SER A 29 0.45 -5.46 3.33
N VAL A 30 0.31 -5.89 4.58
CA VAL A 30 1.17 -5.42 5.68
C VAL A 30 2.64 -5.67 5.36
N ALA A 31 2.97 -6.84 4.82
CA ALA A 31 4.35 -7.17 4.44
C ALA A 31 4.88 -6.24 3.35
N ALA A 32 4.09 -5.94 2.33
CA ALA A 32 4.47 -5.01 1.27
C ALA A 32 4.67 -3.59 1.79
N MET A 33 3.82 -3.13 2.70
CA MET A 33 3.96 -1.81 3.33
C MET A 33 5.25 -1.73 4.13
N LYS A 34 5.56 -2.73 4.94
CA LYS A 34 6.79 -2.78 5.73
C LYS A 34 8.04 -2.81 4.84
N GLU A 35 7.99 -3.56 3.75
CA GLU A 35 9.09 -3.62 2.79
C GLU A 35 9.31 -2.26 2.10
N TYR A 36 8.24 -1.60 1.67
CA TYR A 36 8.34 -0.26 1.09
C TYR A 36 9.00 0.72 2.05
N ILE A 37 8.56 0.74 3.32
CA ILE A 37 9.10 1.62 4.35
C ILE A 37 10.59 1.34 4.58
N ALA A 38 11.00 0.08 4.53
CA ALA A 38 12.38 -0.32 4.77
C ALA A 38 13.32 -0.03 3.59
N THR A 39 12.80 0.05 2.37
CA THR A 39 13.62 0.10 1.14
C THR A 39 13.48 1.37 0.33
N THR A 40 12.49 2.22 0.62
CA THR A 40 12.27 3.45 -0.14
C THR A 40 13.38 4.47 0.08
N ASP A 41 13.74 5.20 -0.98
CA ASP A 41 14.62 6.37 -0.92
C ASP A 41 13.87 7.65 -0.55
N ALA A 42 12.55 7.62 -0.46
CA ALA A 42 11.75 8.76 -0.08
C ALA A 42 12.03 9.17 1.37
N GLU A 43 11.99 10.49 1.63
CA GLU A 43 12.04 10.99 2.99
C GLU A 43 10.73 10.65 3.71
N LEU A 44 10.84 9.92 4.83
CA LEU A 44 9.69 9.46 5.59
C LEU A 44 9.54 10.22 6.92
N THR A 45 8.31 10.63 7.20
CA THR A 45 7.87 11.13 8.51
C THR A 45 6.82 10.16 9.06
N PHE A 46 6.94 9.76 10.33
CA PHE A 46 6.04 8.80 10.96
C PHE A 46 5.11 9.51 11.94
N VAL A 47 3.81 9.22 11.84
CA VAL A 47 2.77 9.81 12.69
C VAL A 47 1.84 8.69 13.18
N GLY A 48 1.45 8.75 14.45
CA GLY A 48 0.52 7.81 15.06
C GLY A 48 1.20 6.63 15.74
N ALA A 49 0.59 5.47 15.72
CA ALA A 49 1.09 4.28 16.40
C ALA A 49 2.41 3.77 15.77
N PRO A 50 3.27 3.10 16.55
CA PRO A 50 4.51 2.55 16.02
C PRO A 50 4.26 1.50 14.94
N ILE A 51 5.06 1.54 13.88
CA ILE A 51 4.93 0.61 12.74
C ILE A 51 5.17 -0.86 13.19
N GLY A 52 5.91 -1.08 14.27
CA GLY A 52 6.14 -2.43 14.80
C GLY A 52 4.87 -3.13 15.29
N GLU A 53 3.82 -2.39 15.60
CA GLU A 53 2.52 -2.95 15.99
C GLU A 53 1.65 -3.35 14.79
N LEU A 54 2.01 -2.92 13.59
CA LEU A 54 1.27 -3.24 12.37
C LEU A 54 1.35 -4.76 12.09
N GLY A 55 0.19 -5.37 11.90
CA GLY A 55 0.07 -6.82 11.70
C GLY A 55 -0.07 -7.61 13.00
N ILE A 56 0.23 -7.01 14.16
CA ILE A 56 -0.01 -7.59 15.49
C ILE A 56 -1.36 -7.14 16.02
N ASN A 57 -1.66 -5.85 15.92
CA ASN A 57 -2.96 -5.29 16.26
C ASN A 57 -3.84 -5.22 15.00
N PRO A 58 -4.90 -6.04 14.88
CA PRO A 58 -5.73 -6.08 13.67
C PRO A 58 -6.54 -4.80 13.43
N LEU A 59 -6.66 -3.92 14.43
CA LEU A 59 -7.39 -2.66 14.30
C LEU A 59 -6.54 -1.56 13.66
N LEU A 60 -5.22 -1.74 13.57
CA LEU A 60 -4.33 -0.73 13.01
C LEU A 60 -4.30 -0.78 11.49
N THR A 61 -4.39 0.39 10.90
CA THR A 61 -4.17 0.63 9.47
C THR A 61 -2.99 1.55 9.31
N THR A 62 -2.13 1.25 8.35
CA THR A 62 -1.04 2.15 7.96
C THR A 62 -1.31 2.70 6.57
N VAL A 63 -1.13 4.00 6.42
CA VAL A 63 -1.24 4.71 5.14
C VAL A 63 0.05 5.45 4.89
N THR A 64 0.60 5.33 3.69
CA THR A 64 1.73 6.15 3.24
C THR A 64 1.20 7.16 2.24
N VAL A 65 1.34 8.44 2.54
CA VAL A 65 0.95 9.56 1.68
C VAL A 65 2.19 10.30 1.21
N CYS A 66 2.25 10.63 -0.07
CA CYS A 66 3.37 11.34 -0.67
C CYS A 66 2.89 12.57 -1.41
N SER A 67 3.72 13.62 -1.44
CA SER A 67 3.33 14.92 -1.96
C SER A 67 3.53 15.08 -3.46
N THR A 68 4.30 14.19 -4.10
CA THR A 68 4.58 14.26 -5.54
C THR A 68 4.59 12.88 -6.18
N HIS A 69 4.64 12.87 -7.49
CA HIS A 69 4.92 11.66 -8.25
C HIS A 69 5.89 12.00 -9.39
N ALA A 70 6.77 11.06 -9.71
CA ALA A 70 7.70 11.17 -10.82
C ALA A 70 7.43 10.03 -11.80
N GLY A 71 6.92 10.37 -12.99
CA GLY A 71 6.50 9.34 -13.95
C GLY A 71 5.41 8.44 -13.35
N ASN A 72 5.70 7.15 -13.22
CA ASN A 72 4.79 6.14 -12.67
C ASN A 72 5.07 5.81 -11.19
N LEU A 73 5.88 6.61 -10.51
CA LEU A 73 6.23 6.37 -9.11
C LEU A 73 5.71 7.50 -8.20
N CYS A 74 5.13 7.10 -7.08
CA CYS A 74 4.82 7.99 -5.98
C CYS A 74 6.14 8.38 -5.29
N SER A 75 6.39 9.67 -5.08
CA SER A 75 7.68 10.15 -4.62
C SER A 75 7.56 11.45 -3.83
N GLY A 76 8.72 12.00 -3.46
CA GLY A 76 8.82 13.21 -2.68
C GLY A 76 8.82 12.93 -1.19
N PRO A 77 8.64 13.94 -0.33
CA PRO A 77 8.43 13.67 1.07
C PRO A 77 7.14 12.88 1.28
N CYS A 78 7.24 11.80 2.04
CA CYS A 78 6.12 10.94 2.37
C CYS A 78 5.89 10.91 3.87
N THR A 79 4.64 10.76 4.29
CA THR A 79 4.27 10.59 5.70
C THR A 79 3.62 9.21 5.87
N VAL A 80 4.07 8.47 6.86
CA VAL A 80 3.53 7.17 7.23
C VAL A 80 2.64 7.35 8.45
N LEU A 81 1.36 7.11 8.28
CA LEU A 81 0.31 7.33 9.29
C LEU A 81 -0.22 5.97 9.74
N THR A 82 -0.21 5.70 11.03
CA THR A 82 -0.74 4.45 11.59
C THR A 82 -1.75 4.74 12.68
N GLY A 83 -2.92 4.14 12.59
CA GLY A 83 -3.99 4.33 13.57
C GLY A 83 -5.24 3.54 13.22
N SER A 84 -6.32 3.85 13.91
CA SER A 84 -7.66 3.27 13.67
C SER A 84 -8.72 4.31 13.95
N ALA A 85 -9.85 4.22 13.25
CA ALA A 85 -11.06 5.02 13.51
C ALA A 85 -10.78 6.52 13.67
N ARG A 86 -9.94 7.10 12.83
CA ARG A 86 -9.60 8.53 12.94
C ARG A 86 -9.39 9.20 11.59
N CYS A 87 -9.49 10.51 11.60
CA CYS A 87 -9.15 11.36 10.47
C CYS A 87 -7.74 11.91 10.64
N PHE A 88 -6.92 11.80 9.59
CA PHE A 88 -5.63 12.45 9.52
C PHE A 88 -5.65 13.57 8.49
N GLU A 89 -5.09 14.71 8.85
CA GLU A 89 -4.84 15.79 7.89
C GLU A 89 -3.64 15.43 7.02
N THR A 90 -3.85 15.45 5.71
CA THR A 90 -2.80 15.11 4.74
C THR A 90 -2.84 16.11 3.58
N PRO A 91 -2.58 17.40 3.86
CA PRO A 91 -2.65 18.42 2.84
C PRO A 91 -1.66 18.16 1.71
N ASP A 92 -2.04 18.55 0.50
CA ASP A 92 -1.18 18.43 -0.69
C ASP A 92 -0.72 17.01 -1.02
N THR A 93 -1.51 16.01 -0.70
CA THR A 93 -1.22 14.63 -1.06
C THR A 93 -1.48 14.39 -2.55
N ALA A 94 -0.48 13.86 -3.25
CA ALA A 94 -0.59 13.50 -4.67
C ALA A 94 -0.89 12.02 -4.88
N CYS A 95 -0.40 11.17 -4.00
CA CYS A 95 -0.56 9.72 -4.11
C CYS A 95 -0.46 9.05 -2.74
N LEU A 96 -1.08 7.90 -2.60
CA LEU A 96 -1.07 7.15 -1.34
C LEU A 96 -1.24 5.64 -1.54
N SER A 97 -0.85 4.88 -0.52
CA SER A 97 -1.15 3.46 -0.37
C SER A 97 -1.57 3.18 1.06
N ALA A 98 -2.35 2.13 1.27
CA ALA A 98 -2.85 1.77 2.59
C ALA A 98 -2.93 0.25 2.77
N THR A 99 -2.91 -0.22 4.00
CA THR A 99 -3.03 -1.65 4.31
C THR A 99 -4.47 -2.15 4.37
N THR A 100 -5.44 -1.23 4.35
CA THR A 100 -6.87 -1.55 4.27
C THR A 100 -7.57 -0.53 3.38
N ASN A 101 -8.83 -0.76 3.05
CA ASN A 101 -9.62 0.23 2.33
C ASN A 101 -9.92 1.41 3.25
N ILE A 102 -9.35 2.57 2.90
CA ILE A 102 -9.58 3.85 3.59
C ILE A 102 -10.35 4.79 2.65
N ALA A 103 -10.83 5.90 3.17
CA ALA A 103 -11.37 6.96 2.34
C ALA A 103 -10.40 8.14 2.27
N PHE A 104 -10.22 8.71 1.10
CA PHE A 104 -9.45 9.94 0.91
C PHE A 104 -10.40 11.07 0.50
N CYS A 105 -10.24 12.23 1.12
CA CYS A 105 -11.15 13.36 1.01
C CYS A 105 -10.46 14.58 0.41
N ASN A 106 -11.20 15.35 -0.39
CA ASN A 106 -10.64 16.53 -1.07
C ASN A 106 -10.62 17.79 -0.19
N GLN A 107 -11.17 17.73 1.01
CA GLN A 107 -11.14 18.81 1.98
C GLN A 107 -10.53 18.34 3.31
N ALA A 108 -10.11 19.28 4.13
CA ALA A 108 -9.62 19.01 5.47
C ALA A 108 -10.69 18.35 6.35
N LYS A 109 -10.27 17.72 7.43
CA LYS A 109 -11.14 17.12 8.46
C LYS A 109 -12.08 16.04 7.96
N CYS A 110 -11.64 15.30 6.92
CA CYS A 110 -12.43 14.23 6.29
C CYS A 110 -13.79 14.70 5.78
N LYS A 111 -13.82 15.92 5.28
CA LYS A 111 -14.99 16.57 4.69
C LYS A 111 -14.90 16.65 3.18
N GLY A 112 -15.97 17.14 2.56
CA GLY A 112 -16.08 17.25 1.14
C GLY A 112 -16.37 15.93 0.46
N LYS A 113 -15.82 15.72 -0.74
CA LYS A 113 -15.95 14.46 -1.44
C LYS A 113 -14.90 13.49 -0.95
N CYS A 114 -15.33 12.41 -0.31
CA CYS A 114 -14.49 11.33 0.13
C CYS A 114 -14.69 10.11 -0.79
N THR A 115 -13.61 9.52 -1.23
CA THR A 115 -13.61 8.40 -2.17
C THR A 115 -12.96 7.19 -1.50
N PRO A 116 -13.58 6.00 -1.56
CA PRO A 116 -12.91 4.79 -1.06
C PRO A 116 -11.68 4.48 -1.91
N LEU A 117 -10.60 4.07 -1.27
CA LEU A 117 -9.37 3.71 -1.97
C LEU A 117 -9.57 2.54 -2.94
N SER A 118 -10.49 1.63 -2.62
CA SER A 118 -10.88 0.54 -3.50
C SER A 118 -11.45 1.00 -4.86
N SER A 119 -11.87 2.26 -4.95
CA SER A 119 -12.34 2.89 -6.19
C SER A 119 -11.23 3.61 -6.95
N CYS A 120 -9.96 3.40 -6.59
CA CYS A 120 -8.83 3.97 -7.30
C CYS A 120 -8.84 3.54 -8.75
N ASN A 121 -8.71 4.49 -9.67
CA ASN A 121 -8.72 4.24 -11.11
C ASN A 121 -7.40 4.57 -11.80
N LYS A 122 -6.42 5.09 -11.08
CA LYS A 122 -5.10 5.38 -11.63
C LYS A 122 -4.01 4.81 -10.74
N TYR A 123 -3.35 3.78 -11.24
CA TYR A 123 -2.30 3.03 -10.55
C TYR A 123 -0.95 3.68 -10.77
N LEU A 124 -0.16 3.71 -9.69
CA LEU A 124 1.27 4.02 -9.75
C LEU A 124 2.05 2.78 -9.33
N GLY A 125 3.36 2.80 -9.55
CA GLY A 125 4.24 1.72 -9.11
C GLY A 125 4.20 1.51 -7.58
N ASP A 126 4.64 0.35 -7.11
CA ASP A 126 4.72 -0.04 -5.70
C ASP A 126 3.37 -0.08 -4.98
N GLY A 127 2.29 -0.28 -5.70
CA GLY A 127 0.95 -0.40 -5.12
C GLY A 127 0.29 0.91 -4.74
N PHE A 128 0.83 2.05 -5.16
CA PHE A 128 0.24 3.36 -4.90
C PHE A 128 -0.92 3.68 -5.84
N CYS A 129 -1.83 4.49 -5.34
CA CYS A 129 -2.89 5.12 -6.12
C CYS A 129 -2.59 6.61 -6.30
N TYR A 130 -2.82 7.12 -7.51
CA TYR A 130 -2.74 8.55 -7.78
C TYR A 130 -4.03 9.23 -7.28
N THR A 131 -3.89 10.10 -6.28
CA THR A 131 -5.01 10.76 -5.58
C THR A 131 -4.78 12.27 -5.46
N PRO A 132 -4.64 12.98 -6.59
CA PRO A 132 -4.35 14.42 -6.55
C PRO A 132 -5.46 15.18 -5.83
N GLY A 133 -5.08 16.22 -5.08
CA GLY A 133 -6.04 17.05 -4.34
C GLY A 133 -6.57 16.41 -3.06
N THR A 134 -5.96 15.36 -2.56
CA THR A 134 -6.30 14.79 -1.26
C THR A 134 -5.78 15.67 -0.15
N ASN A 135 -6.64 16.04 0.79
CA ASN A 135 -6.31 16.91 1.93
C ASN A 135 -6.53 16.25 3.28
N SER A 136 -7.24 15.15 3.33
CA SER A 136 -7.40 14.34 4.55
C SER A 136 -7.74 12.90 4.19
N ILE A 137 -7.51 12.00 5.14
CA ILE A 137 -7.84 10.58 5.01
C ILE A 137 -8.61 10.13 6.24
N SER A 138 -9.56 9.23 6.02
CA SER A 138 -10.38 8.65 7.08
C SER A 138 -10.06 7.16 7.19
N LEU A 139 -9.57 6.75 8.34
CA LEU A 139 -9.26 5.36 8.64
C LEU A 139 -10.49 4.64 9.19
N PRO A 140 -10.73 3.38 8.79
CA PRO A 140 -11.83 2.58 9.32
C PRO A 140 -11.59 2.18 10.77
N VAL A 141 -12.67 1.74 11.38
CA VAL A 141 -12.63 1.15 12.72
C VAL A 141 -11.97 -0.22 12.71
#